data_c44387e8f4195ea68a957238ce42e608
#
_entry.id   c44387e8f4195ea68a957238ce42e608
#
_cell.length_a   1.000
_cell.length_b   1.000
_cell.length_c   1.000
_cell.angle_alpha   90.00
_cell.angle_beta   90.00
_cell.angle_gamma   90.00
#
_symmetry.space_group_name_H-M   'P 1'
#
loop_
_entity.id
_entity.type
_entity.pdbx_description
1 polymer ?
#
loop_
_entity_poly.entity_id
_entity_poly.type
_entity_poly.pdbx_seq_one_letter_code
_entity_poly.pdbx_strand_id
1 'polypeptide(L)'
;MSQQKKAEIAFKYIFNYAYNPVYVNGAHGGISPRGELVMNFYLERPPLPEEIRHAINPNGTIGEVTAEEPHNLSSSMVRYIDNGVVLNYESARNIHYWIGERLKEMEAIEKAKAAVNLPEQGSELTH
;
A
#
# COMPACT_ATOMS: atom_id res chain seq x y z
N MET A 1 19.49 -50.67 -13.95
CA MET A 1 18.67 -49.63 -14.60
C MET A 1 18.91 -48.28 -13.97
N SER A 2 19.44 -47.38 -14.73
CA SER A 2 19.66 -46.04 -14.22
C SER A 2 18.37 -45.25 -14.29
N GLN A 3 18.00 -44.64 -13.19
CA GLN A 3 16.90 -43.68 -13.18
C GLN A 3 17.41 -42.36 -13.72
N GLN A 4 16.69 -41.82 -14.67
CA GLN A 4 16.99 -40.46 -15.14
C GLN A 4 16.62 -39.49 -14.05
N LYS A 5 17.57 -38.70 -13.60
CA LYS A 5 17.29 -37.60 -12.70
C LYS A 5 16.58 -36.50 -13.49
N LYS A 6 15.51 -35.98 -12.95
CA LYS A 6 14.90 -34.79 -13.53
C LYS A 6 15.86 -33.63 -13.42
N ALA A 7 15.92 -32.82 -14.46
CA ALA A 7 16.68 -31.58 -14.40
C ALA A 7 16.09 -30.67 -13.32
N GLU A 8 16.94 -30.11 -12.53
CA GLU A 8 16.53 -29.22 -11.43
C GLU A 8 17.28 -27.91 -11.52
N ILE A 9 16.67 -26.87 -11.03
CA ILE A 9 17.34 -25.60 -10.80
C ILE A 9 16.94 -25.11 -9.42
N ALA A 10 17.89 -24.55 -8.70
CA ALA A 10 17.64 -23.99 -7.38
C ALA A 10 17.55 -22.46 -7.48
N PHE A 11 16.51 -21.90 -6.88
CA PHE A 11 16.36 -20.46 -6.78
C PHE A 11 16.70 -20.05 -5.36
N LYS A 12 17.66 -19.15 -5.21
CA LYS A 12 18.07 -18.65 -3.91
C LYS A 12 17.55 -17.24 -3.73
N TYR A 13 16.95 -16.98 -2.59
CA TYR A 13 16.36 -15.69 -2.27
C TYR A 13 17.27 -14.98 -1.28
N ILE A 14 17.87 -13.90 -1.72
CA ILE A 14 18.81 -13.14 -0.91
C ILE A 14 18.28 -11.73 -0.80
N PHE A 15 18.21 -11.22 0.42
CA PHE A 15 17.74 -9.86 0.66
C PHE A 15 18.90 -8.88 0.58
N ASN A 16 18.66 -7.75 -0.10
CA ASN A 16 19.57 -6.62 -0.01
C ASN A 16 19.63 -6.19 1.46
N TYR A 17 20.81 -5.87 1.96
CA TYR A 17 20.93 -5.46 3.36
C TYR A 17 20.14 -4.19 3.67
N ALA A 18 19.83 -3.38 2.67
CA ALA A 18 19.00 -2.20 2.82
C ALA A 18 17.50 -2.50 2.63
N TYR A 19 17.14 -3.79 2.52
CA TYR A 19 15.76 -4.17 2.34
C TYR A 19 14.90 -3.68 3.49
N ASN A 20 13.82 -2.98 3.15
CA ASN A 20 12.90 -2.42 4.13
C ASN A 20 11.54 -2.29 3.47
N PRO A 21 10.64 -3.25 3.67
CA PRO A 21 9.31 -3.16 3.08
C PRO A 21 8.52 -2.01 3.69
N VAL A 22 7.84 -1.25 2.84
CA VAL A 22 7.07 -0.09 3.26
C VAL A 22 5.62 -0.26 2.80
N TYR A 23 4.73 0.36 3.54
CA TYR A 23 3.33 0.39 3.17
C TYR A 23 3.12 1.45 2.08
N VAL A 24 2.45 1.05 0.99
CA VAL A 24 2.09 1.99 -0.07
C VAL A 24 0.63 1.75 -0.43
N ASN A 25 -0.05 2.79 -0.87
CA ASN A 25 -1.46 2.69 -1.25
C ASN A 25 -1.72 3.19 -2.67
N GLY A 26 -0.67 3.47 -3.44
CA GLY A 26 -0.85 3.84 -4.82
C GLY A 26 0.45 3.81 -5.61
N ALA A 27 0.32 4.03 -6.91
CA ALA A 27 1.45 4.06 -7.81
C ALA A 27 1.24 5.12 -8.88
N HIS A 28 2.33 5.71 -9.33
CA HIS A 28 2.31 6.72 -10.39
C HIS A 28 3.54 6.54 -11.26
N GLY A 29 3.39 6.79 -12.53
CA GLY A 29 4.50 6.69 -13.47
C GLY A 29 4.00 6.69 -14.91
N GLY A 30 4.61 5.87 -15.73
CA GLY A 30 4.22 5.79 -17.13
C GLY A 30 5.26 5.03 -17.93
N ILE A 31 5.19 5.21 -19.24
CA ILE A 31 6.07 4.52 -20.17
C ILE A 31 7.21 5.46 -20.52
N SER A 32 8.45 4.99 -20.34
CA SER A 32 9.63 5.77 -20.69
C SER A 32 9.81 5.83 -22.21
N PRO A 33 10.66 6.74 -22.70
CA PRO A 33 10.96 6.78 -24.14
C PRO A 33 11.54 5.47 -24.69
N ARG A 34 12.10 4.63 -23.82
CA ARG A 34 12.63 3.32 -24.22
C ARG A 34 11.56 2.21 -24.18
N GLY A 35 10.34 2.55 -23.83
CA GLY A 35 9.27 1.57 -23.76
C GLY A 35 9.23 0.77 -22.46
N GLU A 36 9.90 1.24 -21.44
CA GLU A 36 9.89 0.58 -20.13
C GLU A 36 8.80 1.17 -19.25
N LEU A 37 8.22 0.35 -18.41
CA LEU A 37 7.27 0.82 -17.41
C LEU A 37 8.03 1.36 -16.21
N VAL A 38 7.81 2.63 -15.91
CA VAL A 38 8.35 3.26 -14.70
C VAL A 38 7.20 3.37 -13.72
N MET A 39 7.38 2.81 -12.53
CA MET A 39 6.32 2.75 -11.53
C MET A 39 6.90 3.22 -10.19
N ASN A 40 6.36 4.32 -9.68
CA ASN A 40 6.75 4.86 -8.39
C ASN A 40 5.63 4.61 -7.40
N PHE A 41 5.97 4.00 -6.27
CA PHE A 41 5.00 3.68 -5.24
C PHE A 41 4.96 4.78 -4.20
N TYR A 42 3.77 5.14 -3.78
CA TYR A 42 3.60 6.24 -2.83
C TYR A 42 2.64 5.87 -1.72
N LEU A 43 2.77 6.59 -0.63
CA LEU A 43 1.78 6.61 0.43
C LEU A 43 1.04 7.94 0.31
N GLU A 44 -0.25 7.86 0.03
CA GLU A 44 -1.09 9.04 -0.01
C GLU A 44 -1.66 9.28 1.38
N ARG A 45 -1.50 10.49 1.85
CA ARG A 45 -1.96 10.88 3.18
C ARG A 45 -2.26 12.37 3.22
N PRO A 46 -3.09 12.81 4.17
CA PRO A 46 -3.24 14.25 4.39
C PRO A 46 -1.91 14.85 4.80
N PRO A 47 -1.64 16.11 4.42
CA PRO A 47 -0.42 16.76 4.83
C PRO A 47 -0.41 17.04 6.33
N LEU A 48 0.78 17.04 6.92
CA LEU A 48 0.95 17.44 8.30
C LEU A 48 1.31 18.92 8.33
N PRO A 49 0.77 19.68 9.28
CA PRO A 49 1.14 21.08 9.40
C PRO A 49 2.59 21.21 9.90
N GLU A 50 3.29 22.23 9.39
CA GLU A 50 4.61 22.58 9.90
C GLU A 50 4.49 23.28 11.25
N GLU A 51 3.40 24.02 11.44
CA GLU A 51 3.15 24.77 12.65
C GLU A 51 1.65 24.82 12.90
N ILE A 52 1.25 24.59 14.12
CA ILE A 52 -0.12 24.76 14.58
C ILE A 52 -0.08 25.71 15.77
N ARG A 53 -0.92 26.74 15.72
CA ARG A 53 -1.06 27.68 16.83
C ARG A 53 -2.38 27.46 17.54
N HIS A 54 -2.33 27.47 18.84
CA HIS A 54 -3.51 27.34 19.69
C HIS A 54 -3.65 28.57 20.56
N ALA A 55 -4.87 28.97 20.83
CA ALA A 55 -5.15 29.97 21.84
C ALA A 55 -4.80 29.39 23.22
N ILE A 56 -4.39 30.26 24.13
CA ILE A 56 -4.18 29.87 25.52
C ILE A 56 -5.38 30.40 26.31
N ASN A 57 -6.08 29.51 27.00
CA ASN A 57 -7.21 29.88 27.82
C ASN A 57 -6.76 30.65 29.08
N PRO A 58 -7.64 31.44 29.69
CA PRO A 58 -7.28 32.21 30.89
C PRO A 58 -6.74 31.34 32.02
N ASN A 59 -7.12 30.06 32.08
CA ASN A 59 -6.59 29.15 33.12
C ASN A 59 -5.27 28.49 32.73
N GLY A 60 -4.67 28.90 31.62
CA GLY A 60 -3.38 28.36 31.15
C GLY A 60 -3.45 27.10 30.33
N THR A 61 -4.64 26.55 30.07
CA THR A 61 -4.79 25.37 29.25
C THR A 61 -4.78 25.72 27.76
N ILE A 62 -4.45 24.72 26.94
CA ILE A 62 -4.45 24.88 25.49
C ILE A 62 -5.89 24.90 24.98
N GLY A 63 -6.22 25.91 24.20
CA GLY A 63 -7.55 26.08 23.63
C GLY A 63 -7.61 25.67 22.17
N GLU A 64 -8.50 26.35 21.44
CA GLU A 64 -8.74 26.02 20.03
C GLU A 64 -7.58 26.41 19.13
N VAL A 65 -7.52 25.77 17.97
CA VAL A 65 -6.54 26.07 16.93
C VAL A 65 -6.86 27.44 16.33
N THR A 66 -5.89 28.32 16.31
CA THR A 66 -6.05 29.66 15.75
C THR A 66 -5.41 29.82 14.37
N ALA A 67 -4.41 29.01 14.07
CA ALA A 67 -3.74 29.06 12.77
C ALA A 67 -2.98 27.77 12.50
N GLU A 68 -2.85 27.43 11.22
CA GLU A 68 -2.03 26.33 10.74
C GLU A 68 -1.17 26.84 9.60
N GLU A 69 0.08 26.37 9.54
CA GLU A 69 0.98 26.68 8.45
C GLU A 69 1.45 25.39 7.78
N PRO A 70 1.39 25.30 6.45
CA PRO A 70 0.77 26.29 5.53
C PRO A 70 -0.75 26.29 5.62
N HIS A 71 -1.37 27.41 5.27
CA HIS A 71 -2.82 27.59 5.45
C HIS A 71 -3.68 26.82 4.44
N ASN A 72 -3.08 26.25 3.39
CA ASN A 72 -3.80 25.48 2.37
C ASN A 72 -3.80 23.98 2.65
N LEU A 73 -3.54 23.56 3.88
CA LEU A 73 -3.47 22.14 4.25
C LEU A 73 -4.76 21.39 3.91
N SER A 74 -5.92 22.00 4.17
CA SER A 74 -7.20 21.32 3.98
C SER A 74 -7.53 21.03 2.52
N SER A 75 -6.86 21.70 1.58
CA SER A 75 -7.08 21.50 0.15
C SER A 75 -5.98 20.68 -0.52
N SER A 76 -5.08 20.12 0.27
CA SER A 76 -3.91 19.40 -0.25
C SER A 76 -3.92 17.94 0.18
N MET A 77 -3.26 17.12 -0.64
CA MET A 77 -3.01 15.71 -0.32
C MET A 77 -1.56 15.44 -0.71
N VAL A 78 -0.85 14.74 0.14
CA VAL A 78 0.56 14.40 -0.11
C VAL A 78 0.65 12.98 -0.62
N ARG A 79 1.42 12.79 -1.68
CA ARG A 79 1.80 11.47 -2.18
C ARG A 79 3.30 11.32 -1.96
N TYR A 80 3.63 10.67 -0.88
CA TYR A 80 5.02 10.47 -0.49
C TYR A 80 5.58 9.27 -1.25
N ILE A 81 6.52 9.53 -2.15
CA ILE A 81 7.13 8.49 -2.98
C ILE A 81 8.34 7.95 -2.25
N ASP A 82 8.30 6.68 -1.91
CA ASP A 82 9.37 6.04 -1.16
C ASP A 82 10.26 5.19 -2.05
N ASN A 83 9.68 4.50 -3.02
CA ASN A 83 10.45 3.63 -3.90
C ASN A 83 9.79 3.50 -5.26
N GLY A 84 10.52 2.91 -6.19
CA GLY A 84 10.00 2.70 -7.52
C GLY A 84 10.72 1.56 -8.21
N VAL A 85 10.17 1.15 -9.35
CA VAL A 85 10.74 0.09 -10.17
C VAL A 85 10.65 0.49 -11.64
N VAL A 86 11.55 -0.10 -12.43
CA VAL A 86 11.51 0.02 -13.88
C VAL A 86 11.41 -1.41 -14.43
N LEU A 87 10.43 -1.65 -15.27
CA LEU A 87 10.13 -2.98 -15.79
C LEU A 87 10.10 -2.98 -17.31
N ASN A 88 10.65 -4.01 -17.91
CA ASN A 88 10.38 -4.25 -19.33
C ASN A 88 8.99 -4.89 -19.48
N TYR A 89 8.54 -5.03 -20.72
CA TYR A 89 7.20 -5.54 -21.01
C TYR A 89 6.97 -6.93 -20.40
N GLU A 90 7.90 -7.83 -20.63
CA GLU A 90 7.75 -9.21 -20.17
C GLU A 90 7.70 -9.31 -18.66
N SER A 91 8.60 -8.58 -17.98
CA SER A 91 8.61 -8.55 -16.52
C SER A 91 7.34 -7.94 -15.96
N ALA A 92 6.85 -6.88 -16.58
CA ALA A 92 5.61 -6.25 -16.18
C ALA A 92 4.43 -7.22 -16.30
N ARG A 93 4.35 -7.97 -17.39
CA ARG A 93 3.31 -8.98 -17.57
C ARG A 93 3.37 -10.06 -16.52
N ASN A 94 4.57 -10.55 -16.25
CA ASN A 94 4.75 -11.62 -15.26
C ASN A 94 4.37 -11.16 -13.85
N ILE A 95 4.76 -9.95 -13.50
CA ILE A 95 4.41 -9.37 -12.20
C ILE A 95 2.91 -9.12 -12.12
N HIS A 96 2.32 -8.61 -13.18
CA HIS A 96 0.87 -8.40 -13.24
C HIS A 96 0.11 -9.72 -13.00
N TYR A 97 0.54 -10.77 -13.68
CA TYR A 97 -0.08 -12.09 -13.48
C TYR A 97 0.07 -12.57 -12.05
N TRP A 98 1.25 -12.42 -11.48
CA TRP A 98 1.51 -12.84 -10.10
C TRP A 98 0.60 -12.08 -9.12
N ILE A 99 0.49 -10.76 -9.31
CA ILE A 99 -0.38 -9.94 -8.46
C ILE A 99 -1.83 -10.40 -8.60
N GLY A 100 -2.26 -10.68 -9.83
CA GLY A 100 -3.62 -11.15 -10.08
C GLY A 100 -3.95 -12.42 -9.31
N GLU A 101 -3.00 -13.35 -9.24
CA GLU A 101 -3.19 -14.58 -8.47
C GLU A 101 -3.25 -14.32 -6.97
N ARG A 102 -2.43 -13.39 -6.49
CA ARG A 102 -2.48 -12.99 -5.07
C ARG A 102 -3.80 -12.30 -4.73
N LEU A 103 -4.32 -11.51 -5.66
CA LEU A 103 -5.62 -10.86 -5.45
C LEU A 103 -6.74 -11.89 -5.27
N LYS A 104 -6.71 -12.98 -6.02
CA LYS A 104 -7.69 -14.06 -5.85
C LYS A 104 -7.64 -14.64 -4.44
N GLU A 105 -6.43 -14.87 -3.93
CA GLU A 105 -6.24 -15.36 -2.57
C GLU A 105 -6.77 -14.36 -1.54
N MET A 106 -6.47 -13.08 -1.74
CA MET A 106 -6.94 -12.03 -0.83
C MET A 106 -8.46 -11.93 -0.83
N GLU A 107 -9.09 -12.04 -2.01
CA GLU A 107 -10.55 -12.02 -2.11
C GLU A 107 -11.17 -13.21 -1.38
N ALA A 108 -10.57 -14.39 -1.49
CA ALA A 108 -11.05 -15.57 -0.79
C ALA A 108 -10.96 -15.38 0.73
N ILE A 109 -9.88 -14.78 1.21
CA ILE A 109 -9.71 -14.49 2.63
C ILE A 109 -10.77 -13.50 3.10
N GLU A 110 -11.01 -12.43 2.33
CA GLU A 110 -12.01 -11.43 2.68
C GLU A 110 -13.42 -12.02 2.72
N LYS A 111 -13.74 -12.89 1.76
CA LYS A 111 -15.04 -13.58 1.75
C LYS A 111 -15.21 -14.50 2.95
N ALA A 112 -14.13 -15.21 3.32
CA ALA A 112 -14.17 -16.07 4.49
C ALA A 112 -14.37 -15.27 5.78
N LYS A 113 -13.69 -14.12 5.89
CA LYS A 113 -13.86 -13.24 7.04
C LYS A 113 -15.29 -12.68 7.11
N ALA A 114 -15.84 -12.28 5.98
CA ALA A 114 -17.19 -11.75 5.91
C ALA A 114 -18.21 -12.81 6.34
N ALA A 115 -18.01 -14.06 5.90
CA ALA A 115 -18.91 -15.16 6.28
C ALA A 115 -18.86 -15.44 7.78
N VAL A 116 -17.65 -15.38 8.37
CA VAL A 116 -17.49 -15.61 9.81
C VAL A 116 -18.09 -14.48 10.62
N ASN A 117 -17.98 -13.25 10.13
CA ASN A 117 -18.41 -12.07 10.85
C ASN A 117 -19.89 -11.73 10.65
N LEU A 118 -20.56 -12.42 9.74
CA LEU A 118 -21.99 -12.19 9.54
C LEU A 118 -22.76 -12.65 10.78
N PRO A 119 -23.67 -11.82 11.28
CA PRO A 119 -24.51 -12.26 12.38
C PRO A 119 -25.41 -13.41 11.94
N GLU A 120 -25.71 -14.30 12.86
CA GLU A 120 -26.64 -15.38 12.59
C GLU A 120 -28.04 -14.81 12.47
N GLN A 121 -28.52 -14.75 11.25
CA GLN A 121 -29.80 -14.15 10.96
C GLN A 121 -30.95 -14.85 11.71
N GLY A 122 -30.86 -16.15 11.82
CA GLY A 122 -31.89 -16.90 12.50
C GLY A 122 -32.03 -16.56 13.97
N SER A 123 -30.93 -16.42 14.67
CA SER A 123 -30.95 -16.10 16.08
C SER A 123 -31.44 -14.69 16.34
N GLU A 124 -31.17 -13.77 15.45
CA GLU A 124 -31.60 -12.39 15.57
C GLU A 124 -33.08 -12.24 15.29
N LEU A 125 -33.58 -12.98 14.33
CA LEU A 125 -34.98 -12.84 13.89
C LEU A 125 -35.97 -13.52 14.82
N THR A 126 -35.49 -14.29 15.75
CA THR A 126 -36.38 -14.98 16.71
C THR A 126 -36.72 -14.15 17.92
N HIS A 127 -36.31 -12.95 17.99
CA HIS A 127 -36.53 -12.08 19.15
C HIS A 127 -37.83 -11.33 19.10
#